data_ca84ef9dc3e2454905c55a0c4394ce79
#
_entry.id   ca84ef9dc3e2454905c55a0c4394ce79
#
_cell.length_a   1.000
_cell.length_b   1.000
_cell.length_c   1.000
_cell.angle_alpha   90.00
_cell.angle_beta   90.00
_cell.angle_gamma   90.00
#
_symmetry.space_group_name_H-M   'P 1'
#
loop_
_entity.id
_entity.type
_entity.pdbx_description
1 polymer ?
#
loop_
_entity_poly.entity_id
_entity_poly.type
_entity_poly.pdbx_seq_one_letter_code
_entity_poly.pdbx_strand_id
1 'polypeptide(L)'
;MKYWKKLGFIVTGAALIVACEKKEVPKVDYVSEMRKFVIEISQAAKTVSPEFLIIPQNGSPLATLSTNQDGVVASDYLAAIDGQGQEDLFYGYNRDDKKSIPDFTNSMVYYLGIMEANGVEVLTTDYCSTPEFVTDSYQKNNEKGYISYVASERNLTNIPTYSENTYNENAENITNLAEAKNFLYLINPTEEFADKGTFIASLKETNYDLLILDLDFNEVQLNAADIASLKVKKNGGSRLVICYMSIGEAEDYRWYWKKEWEKKAESPAWLYEENKRWRGNYKVFYWMEEWKQIIYGTPESYLTRVMEAGFDGVYLDIIDAYEYYKEL
;
A
#
# COMPACT_ATOMS: atom_id res chain seq x y z
N MET A 1 52.06 -65.41 -21.43
CA MET A 1 50.69 -64.94 -21.40
C MET A 1 50.36 -64.34 -20.02
N LYS A 2 50.34 -62.98 -19.91
CA LYS A 2 50.05 -62.30 -18.64
C LYS A 2 48.65 -61.73 -18.70
N TYR A 3 47.77 -62.18 -17.84
CA TYR A 3 46.41 -61.61 -17.68
C TYR A 3 46.49 -60.37 -16.78
N TRP A 4 46.05 -59.19 -17.34
CA TRP A 4 45.83 -58.01 -16.57
C TRP A 4 44.34 -57.94 -16.17
N LYS A 5 44.08 -57.99 -14.89
CA LYS A 5 42.75 -57.68 -14.31
C LYS A 5 42.63 -56.17 -14.20
N LYS A 6 41.65 -55.58 -14.94
CA LYS A 6 41.22 -54.22 -14.70
C LYS A 6 40.29 -54.16 -13.50
N LEU A 7 40.73 -53.48 -12.43
CA LEU A 7 39.86 -53.06 -11.33
C LEU A 7 39.05 -51.82 -11.82
N GLY A 8 37.77 -51.96 -11.95
CA GLY A 8 36.86 -50.83 -12.18
C GLY A 8 36.54 -50.19 -10.79
N PHE A 9 36.93 -48.92 -10.63
CA PHE A 9 36.45 -48.10 -9.53
C PHE A 9 35.04 -47.59 -9.89
N ILE A 10 34.04 -48.05 -9.14
CA ILE A 10 32.70 -47.47 -9.17
C ILE A 10 32.71 -46.26 -8.20
N VAL A 11 32.80 -45.07 -8.75
CA VAL A 11 32.57 -43.85 -7.98
C VAL A 11 31.05 -43.64 -7.91
N THR A 12 30.47 -44.05 -6.78
CA THR A 12 29.08 -43.68 -6.43
C THR A 12 29.06 -42.20 -6.03
N GLY A 13 28.78 -41.35 -7.02
CA GLY A 13 28.47 -39.96 -6.73
C GLY A 13 27.12 -39.86 -6.01
N ALA A 14 27.16 -39.65 -4.71
CA ALA A 14 25.96 -39.21 -3.98
C ALA A 14 25.61 -37.78 -4.44
N ALA A 15 24.64 -37.67 -5.31
CA ALA A 15 24.04 -36.39 -5.62
C ALA A 15 23.28 -35.95 -4.34
N LEU A 16 23.84 -34.99 -3.62
CA LEU A 16 23.11 -34.26 -2.59
C LEU A 16 21.97 -33.48 -3.30
N ILE A 17 20.78 -34.06 -3.31
CA ILE A 17 19.56 -33.32 -3.62
C ILE A 17 19.36 -32.38 -2.44
N VAL A 18 19.85 -31.14 -2.56
CA VAL A 18 19.44 -30.05 -1.67
C VAL A 18 17.97 -29.78 -2.02
N ALA A 19 17.09 -30.47 -1.31
CA ALA A 19 15.69 -30.14 -1.34
C ALA A 19 15.57 -28.68 -0.88
N CYS A 20 15.03 -27.84 -1.75
CA CYS A 20 14.72 -26.44 -1.41
C CYS A 20 13.54 -26.47 -0.44
N GLU A 21 13.77 -26.71 0.86
CA GLU A 21 12.72 -26.65 1.87
C GLU A 21 12.16 -25.21 1.88
N LYS A 22 10.82 -25.09 1.71
CA LYS A 22 10.13 -23.84 1.98
C LYS A 22 10.36 -23.45 3.43
N LYS A 23 10.51 -22.15 3.72
CA LYS A 23 10.45 -21.68 5.11
C LYS A 23 9.13 -22.10 5.72
N GLU A 24 9.16 -22.62 6.93
CA GLU A 24 7.96 -22.90 7.69
C GLU A 24 7.32 -21.58 8.10
N VAL A 25 6.00 -21.46 7.89
CA VAL A 25 5.24 -20.26 8.28
C VAL A 25 4.84 -20.40 9.75
N PRO A 26 5.31 -19.51 10.65
CA PRO A 26 4.92 -19.54 12.05
C PRO A 26 3.41 -19.35 12.21
N LYS A 27 2.76 -20.21 12.99
CA LYS A 27 1.32 -20.10 13.27
C LYS A 27 1.07 -19.05 14.35
N VAL A 28 0.38 -18.00 13.96
CA VAL A 28 -0.07 -16.91 14.84
C VAL A 28 -1.53 -16.55 14.48
N ASP A 29 -2.16 -15.69 15.25
CA ASP A 29 -3.40 -15.05 14.83
C ASP A 29 -3.06 -13.91 13.84
N TYR A 30 -2.97 -14.26 12.55
CA TYR A 30 -2.57 -13.32 11.49
C TYR A 30 -3.44 -12.06 11.46
N VAL A 31 -4.74 -12.19 11.69
CA VAL A 31 -5.67 -11.04 11.70
C VAL A 31 -5.37 -10.10 12.86
N SER A 32 -5.19 -10.64 14.06
CA SER A 32 -4.86 -9.87 15.25
C SER A 32 -3.48 -9.21 15.13
N GLU A 33 -2.49 -9.93 14.59
CA GLU A 33 -1.15 -9.38 14.39
C GLU A 33 -1.14 -8.23 13.36
N MET A 34 -1.96 -8.29 12.28
CA MET A 34 -2.04 -7.17 11.33
C MET A 34 -2.68 -5.94 11.97
N ARG A 35 -3.80 -6.09 12.70
CA ARG A 35 -4.37 -4.96 13.45
C ARG A 35 -3.38 -4.35 14.42
N LYS A 36 -2.69 -5.20 15.20
CA LYS A 36 -1.67 -4.75 16.14
C LYS A 36 -0.56 -3.97 15.44
N PHE A 37 -0.09 -4.43 14.29
CA PHE A 37 0.95 -3.77 13.52
C PHE A 37 0.53 -2.37 13.07
N VAL A 38 -0.68 -2.21 12.53
CA VAL A 38 -1.22 -0.88 12.15
C VAL A 38 -1.37 0.03 13.38
N ILE A 39 -1.86 -0.50 14.51
CA ILE A 39 -1.98 0.26 15.78
C ILE A 39 -0.60 0.73 16.27
N GLU A 40 0.41 -0.12 16.21
CA GLU A 40 1.78 0.20 16.62
C GLU A 40 2.41 1.29 15.73
N ILE A 41 2.18 1.23 14.40
CA ILE A 41 2.60 2.29 13.47
C ILE A 41 1.92 3.61 13.82
N SER A 42 0.60 3.58 14.07
CA SER A 42 -0.16 4.76 14.47
C SER A 42 0.36 5.38 15.77
N GLN A 43 0.60 4.56 16.78
CA GLN A 43 1.14 5.02 18.07
C GLN A 43 2.54 5.65 17.91
N ALA A 44 3.41 5.01 17.12
CA ALA A 44 4.74 5.54 16.85
C ALA A 44 4.68 6.90 16.14
N ALA A 45 3.85 7.02 15.10
CA ALA A 45 3.68 8.27 14.36
C ALA A 45 3.07 9.39 15.22
N LYS A 46 1.93 9.11 15.88
CA LYS A 46 1.18 10.11 16.64
C LYS A 46 1.87 10.53 17.95
N THR A 47 2.82 9.74 18.45
CA THR A 47 3.71 10.17 19.55
C THR A 47 4.61 11.33 19.11
N VAL A 48 5.02 11.38 17.85
CA VAL A 48 5.88 12.44 17.30
C VAL A 48 5.05 13.59 16.72
N SER A 49 3.99 13.26 15.98
CA SER A 49 3.06 14.23 15.37
C SER A 49 1.61 13.74 15.57
N PRO A 50 0.87 14.30 16.53
CA PRO A 50 -0.50 13.86 16.85
C PRO A 50 -1.47 13.90 15.66
N GLU A 51 -1.26 14.81 14.70
CA GLU A 51 -2.10 15.00 13.52
C GLU A 51 -1.68 14.13 12.31
N PHE A 52 -0.66 13.26 12.48
CA PHE A 52 -0.17 12.42 11.39
C PHE A 52 -1.20 11.37 11.01
N LEU A 53 -1.56 11.32 9.73
CA LEU A 53 -2.65 10.50 9.21
C LEU A 53 -2.21 9.06 8.95
N ILE A 54 -3.03 8.10 9.35
CA ILE A 54 -2.85 6.66 9.12
C ILE A 54 -4.03 6.16 8.30
N ILE A 55 -3.75 5.75 7.06
CA ILE A 55 -4.76 5.34 6.08
C ILE A 55 -4.41 3.95 5.54
N PRO A 56 -4.90 2.86 6.15
CA PRO A 56 -4.77 1.51 5.59
C PRO A 56 -5.49 1.37 4.24
N GLN A 57 -4.93 0.57 3.34
CA GLN A 57 -5.53 0.27 2.03
C GLN A 57 -6.01 -1.18 1.97
N ASN A 58 -7.24 -1.41 1.52
CA ASN A 58 -7.89 -2.71 1.50
C ASN A 58 -8.01 -3.35 2.90
N GLY A 59 -8.18 -4.66 3.00
CA GLY A 59 -8.32 -5.33 4.30
C GLY A 59 -9.49 -4.81 5.14
N SER A 60 -10.53 -4.22 4.53
CA SER A 60 -11.69 -3.65 5.21
C SER A 60 -12.37 -4.59 6.22
N PRO A 61 -12.34 -5.95 6.07
CA PRO A 61 -12.83 -6.86 7.11
C PRO A 61 -12.11 -6.77 8.46
N LEU A 62 -10.93 -6.13 8.55
CA LEU A 62 -10.27 -5.84 9.83
C LEU A 62 -11.08 -4.92 10.76
N ALA A 63 -12.13 -4.26 10.24
CA ALA A 63 -13.08 -3.49 11.03
C ALA A 63 -13.81 -4.31 12.11
N THR A 64 -13.84 -5.65 11.97
CA THR A 64 -14.42 -6.55 12.97
C THR A 64 -13.39 -7.56 13.47
N LEU A 65 -13.50 -7.99 14.72
CA LEU A 65 -12.53 -8.89 15.36
C LEU A 65 -12.41 -10.25 14.64
N SER A 66 -13.53 -10.77 14.14
CA SER A 66 -13.59 -12.05 13.43
C SER A 66 -13.37 -11.94 11.91
N THR A 67 -13.28 -10.71 11.37
CA THR A 67 -13.33 -10.43 9.92
C THR A 67 -14.65 -10.82 9.24
N ASN A 68 -15.69 -11.13 10.00
CA ASN A 68 -17.04 -11.43 9.50
C ASN A 68 -17.97 -10.21 9.71
N GLN A 69 -18.99 -10.07 8.88
CA GLN A 69 -19.93 -8.94 8.94
C GLN A 69 -20.71 -8.86 10.27
N ASP A 70 -21.02 -9.99 10.90
CA ASP A 70 -21.68 -10.08 12.22
C ASP A 70 -20.70 -10.03 13.40
N GLY A 71 -19.41 -9.78 13.13
CA GLY A 71 -18.35 -9.74 14.13
C GLY A 71 -18.42 -8.50 15.04
N VAL A 72 -17.84 -8.63 16.23
CA VAL A 72 -17.66 -7.49 17.13
C VAL A 72 -16.72 -6.47 16.49
N VAL A 73 -17.08 -5.20 16.54
CA VAL A 73 -16.28 -4.08 16.01
C VAL A 73 -14.90 -4.05 16.68
N ALA A 74 -13.86 -3.91 15.87
CA ALA A 74 -12.46 -3.79 16.32
C ALA A 74 -12.15 -2.34 16.73
N SER A 75 -12.74 -1.87 17.82
CA SER A 75 -12.73 -0.46 18.22
C SER A 75 -11.33 0.13 18.40
N ASP A 76 -10.37 -0.65 18.94
CA ASP A 76 -8.98 -0.18 19.11
C ASP A 76 -8.29 0.05 17.77
N TYR A 77 -8.59 -0.79 16.76
CA TYR A 77 -8.09 -0.64 15.40
C TYR A 77 -8.69 0.60 14.72
N LEU A 78 -10.03 0.76 14.81
CA LEU A 78 -10.70 1.91 14.22
C LEU A 78 -10.28 3.24 14.86
N ALA A 79 -10.02 3.25 16.18
CA ALA A 79 -9.51 4.43 16.88
C ALA A 79 -8.05 4.78 16.51
N ALA A 80 -7.31 3.85 15.89
CA ALA A 80 -5.92 4.07 15.51
C ALA A 80 -5.75 4.63 14.09
N ILE A 81 -6.79 4.57 13.25
CA ILE A 81 -6.74 4.97 11.84
C ILE A 81 -7.61 6.22 11.58
N ASP A 82 -7.21 7.03 10.63
CA ASP A 82 -7.88 8.28 10.26
C ASP A 82 -8.69 8.14 8.97
N GLY A 83 -8.27 7.25 8.11
CA GLY A 83 -8.94 6.92 6.85
C GLY A 83 -8.80 5.45 6.50
N GLN A 84 -9.58 5.01 5.50
CA GLN A 84 -9.54 3.68 4.92
C GLN A 84 -9.57 3.79 3.40
N GLY A 85 -8.53 3.32 2.73
CA GLY A 85 -8.50 3.14 1.30
C GLY A 85 -9.19 1.84 0.87
N GLN A 86 -10.01 1.90 -0.16
CA GLN A 86 -10.62 0.71 -0.76
C GLN A 86 -10.49 0.76 -2.28
N GLU A 87 -9.81 -0.24 -2.84
CA GLU A 87 -9.72 -0.40 -4.29
C GLU A 87 -10.88 -1.22 -4.84
N ASP A 88 -11.14 -1.04 -6.14
CA ASP A 88 -12.04 -1.89 -6.92
C ASP A 88 -13.50 -1.87 -6.45
N LEU A 89 -13.95 -0.86 -5.71
CA LEU A 89 -15.24 -0.88 -5.05
C LEU A 89 -16.41 -1.03 -6.06
N PHE A 90 -16.41 -0.24 -7.12
CA PHE A 90 -17.43 -0.29 -8.16
C PHE A 90 -16.87 -0.75 -9.52
N TYR A 91 -15.58 -0.55 -9.76
CA TYR A 91 -14.89 -0.92 -11.00
C TYR A 91 -13.47 -1.43 -10.73
N GLY A 92 -13.09 -2.57 -11.36
CA GLY A 92 -11.72 -3.08 -11.33
C GLY A 92 -11.56 -4.48 -10.74
N TYR A 93 -12.42 -4.93 -9.85
CA TYR A 93 -12.23 -6.15 -9.01
C TYR A 93 -11.75 -7.39 -9.78
N ASN A 94 -12.40 -7.74 -10.88
CA ASN A 94 -11.96 -8.88 -11.71
C ASN A 94 -11.02 -8.46 -12.83
N ARG A 95 -11.17 -7.27 -13.33
CA ARG A 95 -10.40 -6.68 -14.42
C ARG A 95 -10.70 -5.20 -14.52
N ASP A 96 -9.67 -4.41 -14.83
CA ASP A 96 -9.81 -2.99 -15.11
C ASP A 96 -10.85 -2.73 -16.21
N ASP A 97 -11.53 -1.62 -16.13
CA ASP A 97 -12.60 -1.19 -17.03
C ASP A 97 -13.82 -2.15 -17.04
N LYS A 98 -14.08 -2.81 -15.91
CA LYS A 98 -15.25 -3.67 -15.68
C LYS A 98 -15.87 -3.38 -14.32
N LYS A 99 -17.22 -3.44 -14.28
CA LYS A 99 -17.96 -3.36 -13.01
C LYS A 99 -17.52 -4.45 -12.06
N SER A 100 -17.30 -4.08 -10.82
CA SER A 100 -17.07 -5.02 -9.73
C SER A 100 -18.32 -5.86 -9.47
N ILE A 101 -18.13 -7.07 -8.98
CA ILE A 101 -19.28 -7.97 -8.73
C ILE A 101 -20.07 -7.49 -7.51
N PRO A 102 -21.41 -7.56 -7.55
CA PRO A 102 -22.27 -7.04 -6.48
C PRO A 102 -21.95 -7.57 -5.09
N ASP A 103 -21.64 -8.86 -4.98
CA ASP A 103 -21.33 -9.48 -3.68
C ASP A 103 -20.07 -8.87 -3.03
N PHE A 104 -19.02 -8.61 -3.82
CA PHE A 104 -17.84 -7.93 -3.36
C PHE A 104 -18.17 -6.49 -2.94
N THR A 105 -18.79 -5.70 -3.84
CA THR A 105 -19.18 -4.32 -3.55
C THR A 105 -20.01 -4.21 -2.27
N ASN A 106 -21.05 -5.04 -2.14
CA ASN A 106 -21.93 -5.03 -0.96
C ASN A 106 -21.19 -5.38 0.32
N SER A 107 -20.28 -6.36 0.24
CA SER A 107 -19.45 -6.75 1.38
C SER A 107 -18.52 -5.62 1.82
N MET A 108 -17.84 -4.96 0.89
CA MET A 108 -16.94 -3.85 1.21
C MET A 108 -17.74 -2.65 1.76
N VAL A 109 -18.83 -2.25 1.11
CA VAL A 109 -19.71 -1.16 1.61
C VAL A 109 -20.18 -1.41 3.04
N TYR A 110 -20.44 -2.66 3.41
CA TYR A 110 -20.79 -3.01 4.80
C TYR A 110 -19.69 -2.64 5.79
N TYR A 111 -18.44 -3.06 5.53
CA TYR A 111 -17.30 -2.76 6.41
C TYR A 111 -16.95 -1.27 6.40
N LEU A 112 -16.99 -0.62 5.25
CA LEU A 112 -16.77 0.82 5.12
C LEU A 112 -17.80 1.60 5.94
N GLY A 113 -19.07 1.18 5.96
CA GLY A 113 -20.10 1.79 6.81
C GLY A 113 -19.83 1.65 8.31
N ILE A 114 -19.19 0.55 8.76
CA ILE A 114 -18.70 0.42 10.15
C ILE A 114 -17.60 1.47 10.42
N MET A 115 -16.69 1.65 9.48
CA MET A 115 -15.58 2.60 9.58
C MET A 115 -16.09 4.04 9.66
N GLU A 116 -16.98 4.46 8.74
CA GLU A 116 -17.61 5.79 8.77
C GLU A 116 -18.36 6.05 10.10
N ALA A 117 -19.11 5.04 10.59
CA ALA A 117 -19.81 5.14 11.86
C ALA A 117 -18.87 5.33 13.07
N ASN A 118 -17.58 5.06 12.92
CA ASN A 118 -16.54 5.26 13.92
C ASN A 118 -15.60 6.43 13.59
N GLY A 119 -15.97 7.29 12.63
CA GLY A 119 -15.23 8.52 12.30
C GLY A 119 -14.01 8.31 11.41
N VAL A 120 -13.94 7.19 10.70
CA VAL A 120 -12.87 6.90 9.72
C VAL A 120 -13.34 7.35 8.34
N GLU A 121 -12.57 8.22 7.69
CA GLU A 121 -12.87 8.70 6.34
C GLU A 121 -12.61 7.61 5.29
N VAL A 122 -13.46 7.53 4.26
CA VAL A 122 -13.33 6.51 3.22
C VAL A 122 -12.78 7.10 1.94
N LEU A 123 -11.67 6.52 1.44
CA LEU A 123 -11.06 6.83 0.16
C LEU A 123 -11.24 5.65 -0.79
N THR A 124 -11.75 5.88 -1.99
CA THR A 124 -11.97 4.78 -2.95
C THR A 124 -11.16 5.00 -4.23
N THR A 125 -10.54 3.95 -4.72
CA THR A 125 -9.86 3.93 -6.01
C THR A 125 -10.53 2.89 -6.91
N ASP A 126 -11.18 3.34 -7.99
CA ASP A 126 -11.71 2.45 -9.02
C ASP A 126 -10.83 2.49 -10.27
N TYR A 127 -10.67 1.35 -10.94
CA TYR A 127 -9.83 1.23 -12.13
C TYR A 127 -10.70 1.13 -13.39
N CYS A 128 -10.92 2.25 -14.05
CA CYS A 128 -11.64 2.33 -15.31
C CYS A 128 -11.26 3.56 -16.14
N SER A 129 -11.37 3.44 -17.47
CA SER A 129 -11.02 4.48 -18.44
C SER A 129 -12.15 4.80 -19.43
N THR A 130 -13.15 3.92 -19.54
CA THR A 130 -14.35 4.20 -20.35
C THR A 130 -15.12 5.39 -19.72
N PRO A 131 -15.41 6.50 -20.47
CA PRO A 131 -15.96 7.72 -19.89
C PRO A 131 -17.26 7.53 -19.08
N GLU A 132 -18.14 6.64 -19.53
CA GLU A 132 -19.38 6.31 -18.85
C GLU A 132 -19.11 5.61 -17.51
N PHE A 133 -18.08 4.77 -17.43
CA PHE A 133 -17.69 4.07 -16.20
C PHE A 133 -17.01 5.02 -15.22
N VAL A 134 -16.17 5.91 -15.71
CA VAL A 134 -15.56 6.99 -14.90
C VAL A 134 -16.65 7.84 -14.26
N THR A 135 -17.64 8.28 -15.04
CA THR A 135 -18.78 9.06 -14.53
C THR A 135 -19.61 8.29 -13.51
N ASP A 136 -19.95 7.02 -13.79
CA ASP A 136 -20.75 6.16 -12.91
C ASP A 136 -19.99 5.84 -11.59
N SER A 137 -18.68 5.63 -11.66
CA SER A 137 -17.84 5.43 -10.48
C SER A 137 -17.86 6.66 -9.55
N TYR A 138 -17.55 7.83 -10.09
CA TYR A 138 -17.58 9.07 -9.30
C TYR A 138 -18.95 9.34 -8.70
N GLN A 139 -20.03 9.14 -9.48
CA GLN A 139 -21.39 9.34 -8.98
C GLN A 139 -21.70 8.41 -7.81
N LYS A 140 -21.41 7.10 -7.93
CA LYS A 140 -21.69 6.12 -6.88
C LYS A 140 -20.90 6.37 -5.60
N ASN A 141 -19.62 6.73 -5.72
CA ASN A 141 -18.79 7.10 -4.59
C ASN A 141 -19.32 8.37 -3.91
N ASN A 142 -19.70 9.39 -4.68
CA ASN A 142 -20.27 10.61 -4.15
C ASN A 142 -21.61 10.37 -3.43
N GLU A 143 -22.47 9.48 -3.93
CA GLU A 143 -23.72 9.08 -3.27
C GLU A 143 -23.50 8.41 -1.90
N LYS A 144 -22.29 7.86 -1.68
CA LYS A 144 -21.84 7.29 -0.41
C LYS A 144 -21.13 8.29 0.49
N GLY A 145 -20.76 9.47 -0.02
CA GLY A 145 -19.95 10.43 0.70
C GLY A 145 -18.44 10.13 0.68
N TYR A 146 -18.00 9.18 -0.13
CA TYR A 146 -16.60 8.76 -0.19
C TYR A 146 -15.74 9.77 -0.97
N ILE A 147 -14.51 9.98 -0.50
CA ILE A 147 -13.46 10.68 -1.25
C ILE A 147 -13.00 9.72 -2.35
N SER A 148 -13.11 10.10 -3.62
CA SER A 148 -12.90 9.14 -4.70
C SER A 148 -11.87 9.59 -5.73
N TYR A 149 -11.18 8.60 -6.27
CA TYR A 149 -10.26 8.69 -7.39
C TYR A 149 -10.56 7.58 -8.39
N VAL A 150 -10.58 7.91 -9.66
CA VAL A 150 -10.67 6.93 -10.74
C VAL A 150 -9.31 6.88 -11.43
N ALA A 151 -8.64 5.75 -11.37
CA ALA A 151 -7.39 5.53 -12.06
C ALA A 151 -7.65 5.00 -13.48
N SER A 152 -6.97 5.56 -14.47
CA SER A 152 -7.02 5.08 -15.86
C SER A 152 -6.33 3.72 -16.03
N GLU A 153 -5.42 3.38 -15.12
CA GLU A 153 -4.63 2.15 -15.13
C GLU A 153 -4.20 1.74 -13.71
N ARG A 154 -3.99 0.46 -13.51
CA ARG A 154 -3.64 -0.13 -12.21
C ARG A 154 -2.19 0.14 -11.79
N ASN A 155 -1.31 0.43 -12.73
CA ASN A 155 0.09 0.73 -12.41
C ASN A 155 0.28 2.11 -11.78
N LEU A 156 -0.75 3.00 -11.81
CA LEU A 156 -0.72 4.31 -11.16
C LEU A 156 0.51 5.14 -11.58
N THR A 157 0.76 5.23 -12.90
CA THR A 157 1.94 5.88 -13.48
C THR A 157 1.72 7.33 -13.85
N ASN A 158 0.45 7.75 -14.07
CA ASN A 158 0.13 9.02 -14.69
C ASN A 158 -0.91 9.86 -13.93
N ILE A 159 -0.96 11.14 -14.28
CA ILE A 159 -2.07 12.03 -13.92
C ILE A 159 -3.14 11.83 -14.97
N PRO A 160 -4.36 11.37 -14.61
CA PRO A 160 -5.40 11.07 -15.57
C PRO A 160 -5.80 12.28 -16.44
N THR A 161 -6.03 12.05 -17.74
CA THR A 161 -6.38 13.08 -18.71
C THR A 161 -7.80 12.92 -19.29
N TYR A 162 -8.62 12.04 -18.73
CA TYR A 162 -10.01 11.82 -19.19
C TYR A 162 -10.97 12.98 -18.87
N SER A 163 -10.54 13.96 -18.07
CA SER A 163 -11.28 15.19 -17.76
C SER A 163 -10.32 16.38 -17.83
N GLU A 164 -10.82 17.53 -18.31
CA GLU A 164 -10.06 18.79 -18.29
C GLU A 164 -9.82 19.31 -16.87
N ASN A 165 -10.69 18.96 -15.93
CA ASN A 165 -10.63 19.39 -14.54
C ASN A 165 -10.62 18.20 -13.60
N THR A 166 -9.96 18.35 -12.45
CA THR A 166 -10.04 17.41 -11.33
C THR A 166 -11.50 17.26 -10.86
N TYR A 167 -11.95 16.03 -10.64
CA TYR A 167 -13.28 15.79 -10.07
C TYR A 167 -13.41 16.48 -8.70
N ASN A 168 -14.54 17.15 -8.46
CA ASN A 168 -14.79 17.95 -7.25
C ASN A 168 -13.68 18.98 -6.94
N GLU A 169 -13.05 19.54 -7.99
CA GLU A 169 -12.04 20.58 -7.83
C GLU A 169 -12.55 21.77 -6.99
N ASN A 170 -11.73 22.23 -6.07
CA ASN A 170 -12.02 23.37 -5.22
C ASN A 170 -10.72 24.12 -4.84
N ALA A 171 -10.86 25.35 -4.34
CA ALA A 171 -9.75 26.19 -3.88
C ALA A 171 -9.66 26.27 -2.35
N GLU A 172 -10.34 25.38 -1.63
CA GLU A 172 -10.33 25.35 -0.17
C GLU A 172 -8.96 24.94 0.37
N ASN A 173 -8.66 25.37 1.58
CA ASN A 173 -7.50 24.90 2.32
C ASN A 173 -7.85 23.60 3.01
N ILE A 174 -7.22 22.53 2.59
CA ILE A 174 -7.40 21.21 3.19
C ILE A 174 -6.35 21.03 4.28
N THR A 175 -6.79 20.88 5.51
CA THR A 175 -5.95 20.74 6.71
C THR A 175 -6.18 19.43 7.47
N ASN A 176 -7.29 18.76 7.18
CA ASN A 176 -7.62 17.44 7.72
C ASN A 176 -8.32 16.59 6.63
N LEU A 177 -8.39 15.29 6.85
CA LEU A 177 -8.87 14.34 5.85
C LEU A 177 -10.36 14.54 5.49
N ALA A 178 -11.20 14.91 6.47
CA ALA A 178 -12.64 15.13 6.28
C ALA A 178 -12.97 16.32 5.35
N GLU A 179 -12.03 17.25 5.15
CA GLU A 179 -12.19 18.37 4.23
C GLU A 179 -11.92 18.00 2.78
N ALA A 180 -11.17 16.92 2.51
CA ALA A 180 -10.80 16.50 1.17
C ALA A 180 -12.02 16.00 0.38
N LYS A 181 -12.10 16.34 -0.91
CA LYS A 181 -13.19 15.96 -1.84
C LYS A 181 -12.71 15.09 -2.99
N ASN A 182 -11.42 14.98 -3.18
CA ASN A 182 -10.77 14.21 -4.22
C ASN A 182 -9.31 13.92 -3.84
N PHE A 183 -8.70 12.98 -4.52
CA PHE A 183 -7.27 12.71 -4.39
C PHE A 183 -6.66 12.21 -5.70
N LEU A 184 -5.35 12.25 -5.79
CA LEU A 184 -4.54 11.59 -6.80
C LEU A 184 -3.74 10.47 -6.16
N TYR A 185 -3.75 9.28 -6.74
CA TYR A 185 -2.92 8.15 -6.33
C TYR A 185 -1.91 7.86 -7.44
N LEU A 186 -0.62 8.17 -7.20
CA LEU A 186 0.43 8.14 -8.21
C LEU A 186 1.75 7.68 -7.58
N ILE A 187 2.10 6.41 -7.74
CA ILE A 187 3.23 5.78 -7.05
C ILE A 187 4.30 5.19 -7.98
N ASN A 188 4.02 5.07 -9.29
CA ASN A 188 4.97 4.57 -10.28
C ASN A 188 5.25 5.59 -11.40
N PRO A 189 5.69 6.81 -11.07
CA PRO A 189 5.75 7.92 -12.02
C PRO A 189 6.86 7.81 -13.07
N THR A 190 7.80 6.88 -12.93
CA THR A 190 9.03 6.82 -13.75
C THR A 190 8.80 6.45 -15.21
N GLU A 191 7.64 5.89 -15.57
CA GLU A 191 7.27 5.60 -16.95
C GLU A 191 6.82 6.86 -17.71
N GLU A 192 6.22 7.84 -17.00
CA GLU A 192 5.61 9.03 -17.58
C GLU A 192 6.46 10.29 -17.41
N PHE A 193 7.29 10.35 -16.36
CA PHE A 193 8.07 11.53 -16.02
C PHE A 193 9.56 11.26 -16.16
N ALA A 194 10.25 12.16 -16.90
CA ALA A 194 11.67 12.00 -17.22
C ALA A 194 12.60 12.08 -15.99
N ASP A 195 12.23 12.88 -15.01
CA ASP A 195 12.99 13.10 -13.79
C ASP A 195 12.10 13.63 -12.64
N LYS A 196 12.65 13.63 -11.42
CA LYS A 196 11.98 14.12 -10.21
C LYS A 196 11.52 15.58 -10.34
N GLY A 197 12.28 16.45 -10.98
CA GLY A 197 11.92 17.86 -11.17
C GLY A 197 10.67 18.03 -12.03
N THR A 198 10.61 17.33 -13.15
CA THR A 198 9.45 17.29 -14.04
C THR A 198 8.23 16.72 -13.34
N PHE A 199 8.39 15.64 -12.57
CA PHE A 199 7.34 15.04 -11.75
C PHE A 199 6.76 16.04 -10.75
N ILE A 200 7.59 16.67 -9.92
CA ILE A 200 7.16 17.67 -8.94
C ILE A 200 6.47 18.85 -9.64
N ALA A 201 7.04 19.36 -10.74
CA ALA A 201 6.45 20.47 -11.50
C ALA A 201 5.04 20.11 -12.01
N SER A 202 4.83 18.90 -12.52
CA SER A 202 3.54 18.43 -13.02
C SER A 202 2.50 18.30 -11.90
N LEU A 203 2.89 17.79 -10.73
CA LEU A 203 2.00 17.70 -9.56
C LEU A 203 1.57 19.09 -9.07
N LYS A 204 2.44 20.09 -9.11
CA LYS A 204 2.13 21.48 -8.74
C LYS A 204 1.10 22.14 -9.66
N GLU A 205 0.96 21.65 -10.89
CA GLU A 205 -0.06 22.14 -11.85
C GLU A 205 -1.43 21.49 -11.63
N THR A 206 -1.63 20.68 -10.55
CA THR A 206 -2.89 20.02 -10.22
C THR A 206 -3.60 20.67 -9.04
N ASN A 207 -4.93 20.44 -8.95
CA ASN A 207 -5.79 20.95 -7.87
C ASN A 207 -6.38 19.84 -6.99
N TYR A 208 -5.74 18.67 -6.94
CA TYR A 208 -6.17 17.61 -6.02
C TYR A 208 -6.01 18.04 -4.56
N ASP A 209 -6.98 17.68 -3.72
CA ASP A 209 -7.03 17.99 -2.30
C ASP A 209 -6.05 17.12 -1.50
N LEU A 210 -5.74 15.93 -2.00
CA LEU A 210 -4.80 15.00 -1.40
C LEU A 210 -3.98 14.32 -2.50
N LEU A 211 -2.69 14.15 -2.25
CA LEU A 211 -1.79 13.37 -3.09
C LEU A 211 -1.33 12.14 -2.31
N ILE A 212 -1.43 10.94 -2.90
CA ILE A 212 -0.79 9.72 -2.41
C ILE A 212 0.37 9.43 -3.34
N LEU A 213 1.60 9.53 -2.83
CA LEU A 213 2.84 9.43 -3.58
C LEU A 213 3.79 8.42 -2.93
N ASP A 214 4.69 7.84 -3.71
CA ASP A 214 5.82 7.09 -3.17
C ASP A 214 6.82 8.03 -2.46
N LEU A 215 7.60 7.50 -1.50
CA LEU A 215 8.69 8.23 -0.86
C LEU A 215 9.80 8.59 -1.86
N ASP A 216 10.01 7.73 -2.86
CA ASP A 216 11.09 7.84 -3.80
C ASP A 216 10.59 8.06 -5.24
N PHE A 217 11.30 8.86 -6.01
CA PHE A 217 11.22 8.90 -7.46
C PHE A 217 12.48 8.25 -8.03
N ASN A 218 12.36 7.05 -8.62
CA ASN A 218 13.49 6.32 -9.19
C ASN A 218 14.70 6.24 -8.22
N GLU A 219 14.47 5.69 -7.03
CA GLU A 219 15.45 5.53 -5.95
C GLU A 219 15.98 6.85 -5.35
N VAL A 220 15.46 8.01 -5.79
CA VAL A 220 15.80 9.33 -5.24
C VAL A 220 14.71 9.81 -4.32
N GLN A 221 14.99 9.83 -3.02
CA GLN A 221 14.03 10.25 -2.00
C GLN A 221 13.52 11.69 -2.24
N LEU A 222 12.18 11.87 -2.10
CA LEU A 222 11.58 13.20 -1.98
C LEU A 222 11.97 13.80 -0.64
N ASN A 223 12.48 15.02 -0.65
CA ASN A 223 12.92 15.71 0.56
C ASN A 223 11.88 16.71 1.07
N ALA A 224 12.14 17.30 2.24
CA ALA A 224 11.21 18.22 2.90
C ALA A 224 10.85 19.46 2.02
N ALA A 225 11.75 19.93 1.19
CA ALA A 225 11.48 21.05 0.27
C ALA A 225 10.56 20.60 -0.88
N ASP A 226 10.76 19.38 -1.41
CA ASP A 226 9.91 18.79 -2.42
C ASP A 226 8.46 18.69 -1.88
N ILE A 227 8.27 18.04 -0.72
CA ILE A 227 6.96 17.84 -0.11
C ILE A 227 6.30 19.17 0.28
N ALA A 228 7.03 20.10 0.90
CA ALA A 228 6.50 21.43 1.23
C ALA A 228 6.00 22.18 -0.01
N SER A 229 6.70 22.04 -1.15
CA SER A 229 6.28 22.67 -2.41
C SER A 229 5.00 22.07 -2.98
N LEU A 230 4.70 20.78 -2.67
CA LEU A 230 3.51 20.07 -3.12
C LEU A 230 2.26 20.38 -2.27
N LYS A 231 2.41 20.93 -1.06
CA LYS A 231 1.29 21.24 -0.16
C LYS A 231 0.42 22.42 -0.62
N VAL A 232 0.76 23.04 -1.75
CA VAL A 232 -0.02 24.13 -2.35
C VAL A 232 -0.56 23.66 -3.70
N LYS A 233 -1.90 23.77 -3.87
CA LYS A 233 -2.58 23.51 -5.13
C LYS A 233 -2.27 24.61 -6.15
N LYS A 234 -2.44 24.33 -7.45
CA LYS A 234 -2.28 25.32 -8.53
C LYS A 234 -3.15 26.56 -8.31
N ASN A 235 -4.36 26.39 -7.79
CA ASN A 235 -5.32 27.47 -7.52
C ASN A 235 -5.07 28.21 -6.20
N GLY A 236 -4.04 27.88 -5.45
CA GLY A 236 -3.58 28.56 -4.23
C GLY A 236 -4.12 27.97 -2.92
N GLY A 237 -5.07 27.05 -2.93
CA GLY A 237 -5.51 26.31 -1.75
C GLY A 237 -4.42 25.35 -1.23
N SER A 238 -4.46 24.98 0.06
CA SER A 238 -3.58 23.94 0.60
C SER A 238 -4.12 22.55 0.32
N ARG A 239 -3.23 21.53 0.36
CA ARG A 239 -3.58 20.10 0.23
C ARG A 239 -2.74 19.24 1.14
N LEU A 240 -3.21 18.01 1.38
CA LEU A 240 -2.46 16.98 2.10
C LEU A 240 -1.57 16.17 1.13
N VAL A 241 -0.41 15.75 1.62
CA VAL A 241 0.52 14.87 0.88
C VAL A 241 0.82 13.65 1.74
N ILE A 242 0.36 12.49 1.29
CA ILE A 242 0.39 11.21 2.00
C ILE A 242 1.41 10.29 1.31
N CYS A 243 2.21 9.58 2.10
CA CYS A 243 3.20 8.65 1.57
C CYS A 243 2.64 7.23 1.47
N TYR A 244 2.72 6.63 0.29
CA TYR A 244 2.53 5.19 0.11
C TYR A 244 3.60 4.42 0.88
N MET A 245 3.21 3.38 1.61
CA MET A 245 4.12 2.54 2.38
C MET A 245 3.61 1.10 2.43
N SER A 246 4.26 0.16 1.72
CA SER A 246 3.97 -1.25 1.84
C SER A 246 4.45 -1.79 3.19
N ILE A 247 3.56 -2.45 3.95
CA ILE A 247 3.88 -3.03 5.26
C ILE A 247 3.76 -4.56 5.29
N GLY A 248 3.04 -5.15 4.35
CA GLY A 248 2.87 -6.60 4.23
C GLY A 248 3.81 -7.27 3.24
N GLU A 249 4.55 -6.50 2.45
CA GLU A 249 5.59 -6.97 1.52
C GLU A 249 6.85 -6.10 1.61
N ALA A 250 8.01 -6.72 1.44
CA ALA A 250 9.28 -6.03 1.24
C ALA A 250 9.52 -5.84 -0.26
N GLU A 251 10.13 -4.72 -0.63
CA GLU A 251 10.35 -4.33 -2.01
C GLU A 251 11.86 -4.24 -2.28
N ASP A 252 12.37 -4.94 -3.31
CA ASP A 252 13.80 -5.13 -3.56
C ASP A 252 14.52 -3.89 -4.11
N TYR A 253 13.75 -2.86 -4.46
CA TYR A 253 14.24 -1.55 -4.88
C TYR A 253 14.32 -0.51 -3.76
N ARG A 254 13.97 -0.87 -2.51
CA ARG A 254 14.03 0.03 -1.36
C ARG A 254 15.43 0.08 -0.74
N TRP A 255 15.78 1.21 -0.11
CA TRP A 255 17.07 1.43 0.56
C TRP A 255 17.44 0.38 1.62
N TYR A 256 16.44 -0.29 2.25
CA TYR A 256 16.66 -1.31 3.26
C TYR A 256 17.01 -2.67 2.67
N TRP A 257 16.76 -2.87 1.36
CA TRP A 257 17.00 -4.15 0.72
C TRP A 257 18.48 -4.46 0.61
N LYS A 258 18.81 -5.73 0.83
CA LYS A 258 20.16 -6.24 0.64
C LYS A 258 20.15 -7.32 -0.44
N LYS A 259 21.00 -7.16 -1.43
CA LYS A 259 21.06 -8.08 -2.58
C LYS A 259 21.30 -9.55 -2.21
N GLU A 260 22.01 -9.79 -1.12
CA GLU A 260 22.23 -11.13 -0.57
C GLU A 260 20.93 -11.82 -0.14
N TRP A 261 19.86 -11.09 0.16
CA TRP A 261 18.54 -11.64 0.54
C TRP A 261 17.84 -12.41 -0.57
N GLU A 262 18.21 -12.18 -1.83
CA GLU A 262 17.77 -12.97 -2.98
C GLU A 262 18.22 -14.43 -2.87
N LYS A 263 19.29 -14.69 -2.08
CA LYS A 263 19.75 -16.04 -1.81
C LYS A 263 19.08 -16.58 -0.55
N LYS A 264 18.37 -17.69 -0.68
CA LYS A 264 17.61 -18.30 0.42
C LYS A 264 18.41 -18.50 1.72
N ALA A 265 19.69 -18.83 1.61
CA ALA A 265 20.56 -19.06 2.76
C ALA A 265 20.95 -17.78 3.52
N GLU A 266 20.83 -16.62 2.87
CA GLU A 266 21.23 -15.32 3.39
C GLU A 266 20.03 -14.42 3.69
N SER A 267 18.81 -14.87 3.32
CA SER A 267 17.57 -14.11 3.54
C SER A 267 17.17 -14.11 5.02
N PRO A 268 16.74 -12.95 5.58
CA PRO A 268 16.35 -12.86 6.99
C PRO A 268 15.13 -13.74 7.31
N ALA A 269 14.94 -14.07 8.60
CA ALA A 269 13.86 -14.96 9.01
C ALA A 269 12.46 -14.47 8.60
N TRP A 270 12.24 -13.16 8.66
CA TRP A 270 10.97 -12.53 8.33
C TRP A 270 10.67 -12.46 6.82
N LEU A 271 11.64 -12.61 5.92
CA LEU A 271 11.45 -12.55 4.47
C LEU A 271 10.97 -13.93 3.96
N TYR A 272 9.85 -13.95 3.23
CA TYR A 272 9.27 -15.20 2.75
C TYR A 272 9.48 -15.39 1.24
N GLU A 273 8.44 -15.48 0.44
CA GLU A 273 8.55 -15.75 -1.00
C GLU A 273 8.19 -14.52 -1.83
N GLU A 274 8.80 -14.42 -3.02
CA GLU A 274 8.49 -13.38 -3.99
C GLU A 274 7.03 -13.45 -4.42
N ASN A 275 6.39 -12.30 -4.54
CA ASN A 275 5.06 -12.17 -5.11
C ASN A 275 5.11 -12.41 -6.63
N LYS A 276 4.47 -13.49 -7.09
CA LYS A 276 4.50 -13.87 -8.50
C LYS A 276 3.82 -12.86 -9.43
N ARG A 277 2.90 -12.08 -8.90
CA ARG A 277 2.14 -11.06 -9.64
C ARG A 277 2.92 -9.75 -9.73
N TRP A 278 3.59 -9.38 -8.63
CA TRP A 278 4.38 -8.16 -8.51
C TRP A 278 5.83 -8.54 -8.22
N ARG A 279 6.61 -8.72 -9.29
CA ARG A 279 8.03 -9.09 -9.16
C ARG A 279 8.81 -7.97 -8.49
N GLY A 280 9.76 -8.36 -7.63
CA GLY A 280 10.49 -7.42 -6.78
C GLY A 280 9.83 -7.19 -5.43
N ASN A 281 8.57 -7.64 -5.25
CA ASN A 281 7.88 -7.61 -3.97
C ASN A 281 7.92 -8.99 -3.32
N TYR A 282 8.23 -9.03 -2.05
CA TYR A 282 8.42 -10.27 -1.28
C TYR A 282 7.51 -10.26 -0.06
N LYS A 283 6.73 -11.32 0.13
CA LYS A 283 5.91 -11.51 1.34
C LYS A 283 6.79 -11.51 2.58
N VAL A 284 6.29 -10.93 3.66
CA VAL A 284 7.01 -10.84 4.94
C VAL A 284 6.18 -11.41 6.07
N PHE A 285 6.83 -11.98 7.08
CA PHE A 285 6.18 -12.30 8.35
C PHE A 285 6.06 -11.01 9.17
N TYR A 286 5.04 -10.20 8.84
CA TYR A 286 4.84 -8.83 9.36
C TYR A 286 4.69 -8.76 10.89
N TRP A 287 4.46 -9.88 11.56
CA TRP A 287 4.43 -9.99 13.01
C TRP A 287 5.82 -10.09 13.66
N MET A 288 6.89 -10.26 12.85
CA MET A 288 8.25 -10.37 13.36
C MET A 288 8.85 -9.00 13.62
N GLU A 289 9.51 -8.87 14.79
CA GLU A 289 10.04 -7.60 15.29
C GLU A 289 11.08 -6.99 14.35
N GLU A 290 11.93 -7.81 13.73
CA GLU A 290 12.97 -7.34 12.82
C GLU A 290 12.39 -6.69 11.55
N TRP A 291 11.22 -7.15 11.07
CA TRP A 291 10.51 -6.47 9.99
C TRP A 291 9.86 -5.18 10.49
N LYS A 292 9.20 -5.22 11.66
CA LYS A 292 8.58 -4.04 12.25
C LYS A 292 9.58 -2.91 12.44
N GLN A 293 10.83 -3.21 12.85
CA GLN A 293 11.89 -2.21 13.01
C GLN A 293 12.34 -1.55 11.68
N ILE A 294 12.16 -2.21 10.54
CA ILE A 294 12.35 -1.58 9.22
C ILE A 294 11.22 -0.58 8.95
N ILE A 295 9.99 -0.90 9.37
CA ILE A 295 8.81 -0.08 9.11
C ILE A 295 8.72 1.10 10.09
N TYR A 296 8.89 0.88 11.41
CA TYR A 296 8.77 1.94 12.42
C TYR A 296 9.71 1.71 13.61
N GLY A 297 9.85 2.73 14.47
CA GLY A 297 10.45 2.60 15.80
C GLY A 297 11.97 2.75 15.86
N THR A 298 12.65 2.93 14.72
CA THR A 298 14.08 3.24 14.65
C THR A 298 14.32 4.56 13.89
N PRO A 299 15.46 5.23 14.12
CA PRO A 299 15.80 6.45 13.36
C PRO A 299 15.88 6.25 11.85
N GLU A 300 16.22 5.05 11.40
CA GLU A 300 16.37 4.71 9.99
C GLU A 300 15.11 4.06 9.39
N SER A 301 14.03 3.88 10.20
CA SER A 301 12.81 3.20 9.75
C SER A 301 12.08 3.98 8.65
N TYR A 302 11.23 3.26 7.90
CA TYR A 302 10.45 3.85 6.81
C TYR A 302 9.59 5.02 7.31
N LEU A 303 8.84 4.80 8.39
CA LEU A 303 8.00 5.84 8.99
C LEU A 303 8.80 7.09 9.35
N THR A 304 9.99 6.94 9.96
CA THR A 304 10.86 8.07 10.32
C THR A 304 11.25 8.87 9.08
N ARG A 305 11.68 8.21 8.00
CA ARG A 305 12.02 8.87 6.74
C ARG A 305 10.85 9.62 6.11
N VAL A 306 9.65 9.03 6.15
CA VAL A 306 8.43 9.68 5.66
C VAL A 306 8.12 10.94 6.46
N MET A 307 8.21 10.87 7.79
CA MET A 307 7.96 12.03 8.65
C MET A 307 9.01 13.12 8.48
N GLU A 308 10.29 12.77 8.36
CA GLU A 308 11.39 13.71 8.09
C GLU A 308 11.28 14.38 6.71
N ALA A 309 10.74 13.67 5.71
CA ALA A 309 10.42 14.24 4.41
C ALA A 309 9.23 15.21 4.45
N GLY A 310 8.45 15.23 5.53
CA GLY A 310 7.39 16.20 5.77
C GLY A 310 6.03 15.82 5.19
N PHE A 311 5.77 14.54 4.92
CA PHE A 311 4.44 14.05 4.57
C PHE A 311 3.46 14.26 5.73
N ASP A 312 2.17 14.37 5.42
CA ASP A 312 1.09 14.56 6.39
C ASP A 312 0.55 13.23 6.95
N GLY A 313 0.94 12.11 6.36
CA GLY A 313 0.50 10.78 6.75
C GLY A 313 1.06 9.67 5.88
N VAL A 314 0.61 8.46 6.14
CA VAL A 314 0.95 7.25 5.38
C VAL A 314 -0.31 6.54 4.86
N TYR A 315 -0.20 6.00 3.64
CA TYR A 315 -1.16 5.11 3.01
C TYR A 315 -0.56 3.70 3.06
N LEU A 316 -1.07 2.88 4.00
CA LEU A 316 -0.49 1.59 4.34
C LEU A 316 -1.03 0.50 3.42
N ASP A 317 -0.18 -0.01 2.56
CA ASP A 317 -0.54 -1.06 1.61
C ASP A 317 -0.19 -2.47 2.11
N ILE A 318 -0.84 -3.46 1.49
CA ILE A 318 -0.70 -4.90 1.77
C ILE A 318 -1.09 -5.26 3.22
N ILE A 319 -2.04 -4.55 3.81
CA ILE A 319 -2.60 -4.92 5.11
C ILE A 319 -3.48 -6.17 5.03
N ASP A 320 -3.96 -6.54 3.84
CA ASP A 320 -4.69 -7.77 3.54
C ASP A 320 -3.78 -9.01 3.45
N ALA A 321 -2.46 -8.87 3.64
CA ALA A 321 -1.51 -9.99 3.69
C ALA A 321 -1.92 -11.10 4.67
N TYR A 322 -2.71 -10.80 5.70
CA TYR A 322 -3.24 -11.80 6.62
C TYR A 322 -4.11 -12.85 5.91
N GLU A 323 -4.80 -12.51 4.83
CA GLU A 323 -5.63 -13.43 4.05
C GLU A 323 -4.77 -14.52 3.41
N TYR A 324 -3.65 -14.13 2.81
CA TYR A 324 -2.69 -15.07 2.25
C TYR A 324 -2.22 -16.11 3.27
N TYR A 325 -1.88 -15.66 4.50
CA TYR A 325 -1.38 -16.59 5.54
C TYR A 325 -2.49 -17.47 6.14
N LYS A 326 -3.74 -17.01 6.12
CA LYS A 326 -4.90 -17.83 6.54
C LYS A 326 -5.20 -18.99 5.57
N GLU A 327 -4.80 -18.84 4.30
CA GLU A 327 -5.04 -19.83 3.25
C GLU A 327 -3.95 -20.92 3.18
N LEU A 328 -2.79 -20.74 3.87
CA LEU A 328 -1.70 -21.71 3.93
C LEU A 328 -1.95 -22.83 4.95
#